data_1129bdb8e9507bfa009fd5b79ff21713
#
_entry.id   1129bdb8e9507bfa009fd5b79ff21713
#
_cell.length_a   1.000
_cell.length_b   1.000
_cell.length_c   1.000
_cell.angle_alpha   90.00
_cell.angle_beta   90.00
_cell.angle_gamma   90.00
#
_symmetry.space_group_name_H-M   'P 1'
#
loop_
_entity.id
_entity.type
_entity.pdbx_description
1 polymer ?
#
loop_
_entity_poly.entity_id
_entity_poly.type
_entity_poly.pdbx_seq_one_letter_code
_entity_poly.pdbx_strand_id
1 'polypeptide(L)'
;MAKSKLRDAGQAAACTPPLWRTGVSRAYYSMYHAARASTYLSYGGDDHEEHSALPGKLPTDFPDYEQWRNKLKMARLERNRADYDPYPVNEAEFEEICLSLIQDAKDFMRISQKYINRKIRDQNGS
;
A
#
# COMPACT_ATOMS: atom_id res chain seq x y z
N MET A 1 -8.33 2.99 8.00
CA MET A 1 -7.22 3.84 7.50
C MET A 1 -6.87 3.59 6.03
N ALA A 2 -6.73 2.33 5.61
CA ALA A 2 -6.38 2.05 4.22
C ALA A 2 -7.38 2.61 3.21
N LYS A 3 -8.68 2.44 3.47
CA LYS A 3 -9.74 2.94 2.57
C LYS A 3 -9.72 4.46 2.46
N SER A 4 -9.50 5.18 3.57
CA SER A 4 -9.44 6.64 3.55
C SER A 4 -8.22 7.13 2.77
N LYS A 5 -7.08 6.46 2.92
CA LYS A 5 -5.87 6.80 2.17
C LYS A 5 -6.03 6.55 0.67
N LEU A 6 -6.71 5.47 0.31
CA LEU A 6 -6.99 5.18 -1.11
C LEU A 6 -7.94 6.22 -1.70
N ARG A 7 -8.98 6.63 -0.96
CA ARG A 7 -9.87 7.70 -1.38
C ARG A 7 -9.10 9.01 -1.56
N ASP A 8 -8.21 9.34 -0.61
CA ASP A 8 -7.38 10.53 -0.70
C ASP A 8 -6.49 10.52 -1.94
N ALA A 9 -5.94 9.33 -2.30
CA ALA A 9 -5.14 9.18 -3.50
C ALA A 9 -5.97 9.49 -4.76
N GLY A 10 -7.18 8.95 -4.83
CA GLY A 10 -8.09 9.20 -5.95
C GLY A 10 -8.48 10.67 -6.06
N GLN A 11 -8.73 11.32 -4.93
CA GLN A 11 -9.07 12.75 -4.89
C GLN A 11 -7.88 13.60 -5.35
N ALA A 12 -6.65 13.26 -4.93
CA ALA A 12 -5.45 13.97 -5.37
C ALA A 12 -5.27 13.86 -6.88
N ALA A 13 -5.48 12.67 -7.45
CA ALA A 13 -5.37 12.46 -8.89
C ALA A 13 -6.45 13.21 -9.67
N ALA A 14 -7.62 13.43 -9.06
CA ALA A 14 -8.76 14.10 -9.69
C ALA A 14 -8.72 15.62 -9.52
N CYS A 15 -7.79 16.17 -8.76
CA CYS A 15 -7.66 17.62 -8.58
C CYS A 15 -7.30 18.32 -9.89
N THR A 16 -7.56 19.63 -9.96
CA THR A 16 -7.22 20.48 -11.10
C THR A 16 -6.33 21.62 -10.61
N PRO A 17 -5.00 21.63 -10.88
CA PRO A 17 -4.24 20.55 -11.54
C PRO A 17 -4.12 19.30 -10.67
N PRO A 18 -3.91 18.12 -11.27
CA PRO A 18 -3.75 16.89 -10.50
C PRO A 18 -2.54 16.92 -9.58
N LEU A 19 -2.69 16.34 -8.39
CA LEU A 19 -1.63 16.24 -7.39
C LEU A 19 -1.04 14.83 -7.40
N TRP A 20 -0.27 14.52 -8.45
CA TRP A 20 0.24 13.17 -8.69
C TRP A 20 1.16 12.68 -7.56
N ARG A 21 2.08 13.52 -7.08
CA ARG A 21 3.00 13.14 -6.01
C ARG A 21 2.24 12.84 -4.72
N THR A 22 1.25 13.65 -4.39
CA THR A 22 0.38 13.40 -3.23
C THR A 22 -0.38 12.09 -3.42
N GLY A 23 -0.88 11.83 -4.62
CA GLY A 23 -1.57 10.58 -4.95
C GLY A 23 -0.67 9.35 -4.75
N VAL A 24 0.59 9.42 -5.17
CA VAL A 24 1.57 8.35 -4.96
C VAL A 24 1.74 8.06 -3.47
N SER A 25 1.94 9.10 -2.67
CA SER A 25 2.12 8.96 -1.22
C SER A 25 0.89 8.31 -0.57
N ARG A 26 -0.30 8.78 -0.89
CA ARG A 26 -1.54 8.26 -0.30
C ARG A 26 -1.83 6.83 -0.73
N ALA A 27 -1.57 6.49 -2.00
CA ALA A 27 -1.73 5.11 -2.48
C ALA A 27 -0.78 4.16 -1.75
N TYR A 28 0.49 4.55 -1.56
CA TYR A 28 1.44 3.77 -0.79
C TYR A 28 0.93 3.53 0.64
N TYR A 29 0.47 4.58 1.32
CA TYR A 29 -0.01 4.42 2.71
C TYR A 29 -1.24 3.53 2.79
N SER A 30 -2.10 3.51 1.77
CA SER A 30 -3.19 2.56 1.69
C SER A 30 -2.66 1.12 1.70
N MET A 31 -1.67 0.82 0.87
CA MET A 31 -1.03 -0.51 0.82
C MET A 31 -0.33 -0.84 2.13
N TYR A 32 0.38 0.12 2.70
CA TYR A 32 1.07 -0.06 3.98
C TYR A 32 0.11 -0.46 5.09
N HIS A 33 -1.01 0.23 5.23
CA HIS A 33 -1.99 -0.09 6.29
C HIS A 33 -2.65 -1.45 6.06
N ALA A 34 -2.93 -1.81 4.81
CA ALA A 34 -3.49 -3.13 4.50
C ALA A 34 -2.49 -4.25 4.80
N ALA A 35 -1.21 -4.05 4.43
CA ALA A 35 -0.15 -5.01 4.72
C ALA A 35 0.06 -5.17 6.23
N ARG A 36 0.03 -4.07 6.96
CA ARG A 36 0.18 -4.08 8.41
C ARG A 36 -0.94 -4.88 9.09
N ALA A 37 -2.17 -4.70 8.64
CA ALA A 37 -3.31 -5.46 9.18
C ALA A 37 -3.14 -6.97 8.94
N SER A 38 -2.70 -7.37 7.74
CA SER A 38 -2.46 -8.78 7.41
C SER A 38 -1.32 -9.36 8.25
N THR A 39 -0.25 -8.61 8.44
CA THR A 39 0.91 -9.02 9.23
C THR A 39 0.54 -9.17 10.70
N TYR A 40 -0.25 -8.25 11.23
CA TYR A 40 -0.71 -8.30 12.63
C TYR A 40 -1.46 -9.59 12.92
N LEU A 41 -2.35 -10.02 12.03
CA LEU A 41 -3.11 -11.26 12.21
C LEU A 41 -2.22 -12.50 12.26
N SER A 42 -1.11 -12.50 11.50
CA SER A 42 -0.24 -13.67 11.40
C SER A 42 0.81 -13.74 12.52
N TYR A 43 1.35 -12.59 12.89
CA TYR A 43 2.48 -12.54 13.84
C TYR A 43 2.15 -11.85 15.17
N GLY A 44 1.06 -11.08 15.21
CA GLY A 44 0.68 -10.31 16.40
C GLY A 44 1.61 -9.14 16.67
N GLY A 45 1.22 -8.26 17.59
CA GLY A 45 2.05 -7.18 18.09
C GLY A 45 2.10 -5.96 17.18
N ASP A 46 2.69 -4.87 17.71
CA ASP A 46 2.79 -3.59 17.03
C ASP A 46 4.20 -3.31 16.52
N ASP A 47 5.03 -4.34 16.36
CA ASP A 47 6.44 -4.19 16.02
C ASP A 47 6.67 -3.95 14.52
N HIS A 48 5.64 -3.58 13.76
CA HIS A 48 5.70 -3.47 12.31
C HIS A 48 5.62 -2.03 11.82
N GLU A 49 6.18 -1.10 12.61
CA GLU A 49 6.16 0.32 12.28
C GLU A 49 7.22 0.72 11.25
N GLU A 50 8.27 -0.08 11.10
CA GLU A 50 9.31 0.20 10.12
C GLU A 50 8.84 -0.15 8.72
N HIS A 51 8.64 0.85 7.89
CA HIS A 51 8.20 0.68 6.50
C HIS A 51 9.15 -0.22 5.70
N SER A 52 10.46 -0.12 5.95
CA SER A 52 11.46 -0.90 5.23
C SER A 52 11.39 -2.39 5.56
N ALA A 53 10.96 -2.74 6.76
CA ALA A 53 10.87 -4.12 7.21
C ALA A 53 9.55 -4.79 6.81
N LEU A 54 8.48 -4.02 6.62
CA LEU A 54 7.14 -4.53 6.41
C LEU A 54 7.02 -5.49 5.21
N PRO A 55 7.63 -5.22 4.03
CA PRO A 55 7.52 -6.16 2.91
C PRO A 55 8.06 -7.56 3.24
N GLY A 56 9.14 -7.64 4.04
CA GLY A 56 9.69 -8.92 4.47
C GLY A 56 8.86 -9.63 5.51
N LYS A 57 7.92 -8.93 6.14
CA LYS A 57 7.03 -9.49 7.17
C LYS A 57 5.63 -9.84 6.64
N LEU A 58 5.36 -9.61 5.36
CA LEU A 58 4.11 -10.04 4.76
C LEU A 58 3.99 -11.56 4.92
N PRO A 59 2.82 -12.09 5.38
CA PRO A 59 2.69 -13.53 5.60
C PRO A 59 3.00 -14.34 4.34
N THR A 60 3.74 -15.44 4.49
CA THR A 60 4.18 -16.26 3.35
C THR A 60 3.03 -16.97 2.67
N ASP A 61 1.91 -17.17 3.36
CA ASP A 61 0.70 -17.76 2.78
C ASP A 61 -0.24 -16.71 2.16
N PHE A 62 0.20 -15.45 2.11
CA PHE A 62 -0.55 -14.40 1.43
C PHE A 62 -0.59 -14.70 -0.08
N PRO A 63 -1.76 -14.57 -0.74
CA PRO A 63 -1.86 -14.84 -2.18
C PRO A 63 -0.87 -14.00 -2.98
N ASP A 64 -0.16 -14.65 -3.92
CA ASP A 64 0.87 -13.98 -4.74
C ASP A 64 1.92 -13.25 -3.90
N TYR A 65 2.34 -13.88 -2.83
CA TYR A 65 3.23 -13.31 -1.81
C TYR A 65 4.44 -12.58 -2.38
N GLU A 66 5.19 -13.22 -3.29
CA GLU A 66 6.41 -12.60 -3.82
C GLU A 66 6.11 -11.37 -4.67
N GLN A 67 5.04 -11.43 -5.47
CA GLN A 67 4.62 -10.32 -6.30
C GLN A 67 4.24 -9.11 -5.44
N TRP A 68 3.42 -9.32 -4.40
CA TRP A 68 2.98 -8.23 -3.54
C TRP A 68 4.11 -7.69 -2.66
N ARG A 69 4.99 -8.57 -2.20
CA ARG A 69 6.20 -8.14 -1.49
C ARG A 69 7.03 -7.18 -2.33
N ASN A 70 7.23 -7.51 -3.60
CA ASN A 70 8.00 -6.65 -4.52
C ASN A 70 7.25 -5.35 -4.82
N LYS A 71 5.93 -5.41 -5.03
CA LYS A 71 5.12 -4.21 -5.26
C LYS A 71 5.13 -3.26 -4.06
N LEU A 72 5.09 -3.79 -2.84
CA LEU A 72 5.21 -2.99 -1.63
C LEU A 72 6.56 -2.27 -1.55
N LYS A 73 7.64 -2.97 -1.88
CA LYS A 73 8.98 -2.36 -1.92
C LYS A 73 9.06 -1.25 -2.95
N MET A 74 8.55 -1.48 -4.14
CA MET A 74 8.56 -0.48 -5.21
C MET A 74 7.69 0.73 -4.84
N ALA A 75 6.52 0.49 -4.26
CA ALA A 75 5.63 1.55 -3.82
C ALA A 75 6.30 2.45 -2.78
N ARG A 76 7.04 1.85 -1.85
CA ARG A 76 7.79 2.60 -0.85
C ARG A 76 8.86 3.48 -1.49
N LEU A 77 9.60 2.96 -2.46
CA LEU A 77 10.63 3.73 -3.16
C LEU A 77 10.02 4.90 -3.92
N GLU A 78 8.90 4.69 -4.59
CA GLU A 78 8.20 5.75 -5.31
C GLU A 78 7.64 6.81 -4.36
N ARG A 79 7.13 6.40 -3.21
CA ARG A 79 6.68 7.32 -2.17
C ARG A 79 7.83 8.18 -1.67
N ASN A 80 9.01 7.59 -1.45
CA ASN A 80 10.18 8.33 -1.00
C ASN A 80 10.60 9.38 -2.06
N ARG A 81 10.57 9.01 -3.34
CA ARG A 81 10.83 9.97 -4.41
C ARG A 81 9.81 11.10 -4.42
N ALA A 82 8.52 10.76 -4.29
CA ALA A 82 7.44 11.74 -4.33
C ALA A 82 7.50 12.73 -3.16
N ASP A 83 7.84 12.25 -1.96
CA ASP A 83 7.82 13.07 -0.74
C ASP A 83 9.14 13.81 -0.49
N TYR A 84 10.28 13.21 -0.85
CA TYR A 84 11.58 13.67 -0.35
C TYR A 84 12.58 14.04 -1.43
N ASP A 85 12.23 13.95 -2.70
CA ASP A 85 13.15 14.38 -3.77
C ASP A 85 13.39 15.89 -3.65
N PRO A 86 14.65 16.33 -3.40
CA PRO A 86 14.93 17.74 -3.23
C PRO A 86 14.89 18.52 -4.53
N TYR A 87 14.93 17.86 -5.67
CA TYR A 87 14.87 18.52 -6.97
C TYR A 87 13.42 18.49 -7.46
N PRO A 88 12.86 19.64 -7.83
CA PRO A 88 11.47 19.68 -8.31
C PRO A 88 11.36 18.87 -9.61
N VAL A 89 10.94 17.64 -9.47
CA VAL A 89 10.56 16.81 -10.59
C VAL A 89 9.21 17.33 -11.06
N ASN A 90 9.02 17.40 -12.36
CA ASN A 90 7.75 17.79 -12.95
C ASN A 90 6.67 16.85 -12.41
N GLU A 91 5.59 17.41 -11.84
CA GLU A 91 4.46 16.63 -11.34
C GLU A 91 3.99 15.58 -12.36
N ALA A 92 3.99 15.92 -13.65
CA ALA A 92 3.56 15.02 -14.72
C ALA A 92 4.35 13.71 -14.78
N GLU A 93 5.59 13.70 -14.30
CA GLU A 93 6.39 12.46 -14.26
C GLU A 93 5.80 11.41 -13.34
N PHE A 94 4.99 11.83 -12.37
CA PHE A 94 4.36 10.92 -11.43
C PHE A 94 2.96 10.47 -11.85
N GLU A 95 2.46 10.92 -13.01
CA GLU A 95 1.11 10.56 -13.45
C GLU A 95 0.93 9.05 -13.58
N GLU A 96 1.76 8.39 -14.38
CA GLU A 96 1.66 6.95 -14.60
C GLU A 96 1.92 6.18 -13.32
N ILE A 97 2.91 6.61 -12.53
CA ILE A 97 3.24 5.98 -11.26
C ILE A 97 2.05 6.08 -10.31
N CYS A 98 1.43 7.25 -10.20
CA CYS A 98 0.27 7.46 -9.34
C CYS A 98 -0.90 6.56 -9.74
N LEU A 99 -1.26 6.55 -11.02
CA LEU A 99 -2.39 5.75 -11.51
C LEU A 99 -2.14 4.26 -11.34
N SER A 100 -0.91 3.81 -11.60
CA SER A 100 -0.52 2.42 -11.39
C SER A 100 -0.59 2.03 -9.92
N LEU A 101 -0.09 2.88 -9.02
CA LEU A 101 -0.13 2.60 -7.59
C LEU A 101 -1.55 2.61 -7.03
N ILE A 102 -2.41 3.49 -7.51
CA ILE A 102 -3.83 3.48 -7.11
C ILE A 102 -4.47 2.14 -7.49
N GLN A 103 -4.20 1.65 -8.70
CA GLN A 103 -4.74 0.35 -9.12
C GLN A 103 -4.18 -0.79 -8.27
N ASP A 104 -2.86 -0.79 -8.03
CA ASP A 104 -2.23 -1.80 -7.17
C ASP A 104 -2.81 -1.75 -5.75
N ALA A 105 -3.05 -0.55 -5.22
CA ALA A 105 -3.63 -0.38 -3.90
C ALA A 105 -5.05 -0.94 -3.82
N LYS A 106 -5.87 -0.72 -4.86
CA LYS A 106 -7.21 -1.29 -4.93
C LYS A 106 -7.17 -2.81 -4.94
N ASP A 107 -6.30 -3.39 -5.76
CA ASP A 107 -6.16 -4.84 -5.87
C ASP A 107 -5.63 -5.43 -4.56
N PHE A 108 -4.63 -4.80 -3.98
CA PHE A 108 -4.03 -5.27 -2.73
C PHE A 108 -5.01 -5.21 -1.57
N MET A 109 -5.79 -4.13 -1.45
CA MET A 109 -6.82 -4.02 -0.41
C MET A 109 -7.86 -5.12 -0.53
N ARG A 110 -8.31 -5.42 -1.76
CA ARG A 110 -9.28 -6.47 -2.00
C ARG A 110 -8.73 -7.83 -1.59
N ILE A 111 -7.50 -8.14 -1.99
CA ILE A 111 -6.84 -9.41 -1.67
C ILE A 111 -6.56 -9.51 -0.18
N SER A 112 -6.09 -8.43 0.44
CA SER A 112 -5.85 -8.37 1.89
C SER A 112 -7.11 -8.61 2.68
N GLN A 113 -8.22 -8.01 2.27
CA GLN A 113 -9.50 -8.20 2.98
C GLN A 113 -9.96 -9.66 2.91
N LYS A 114 -9.83 -10.30 1.76
CA LYS A 114 -10.15 -11.72 1.60
C LYS A 114 -9.24 -12.60 2.46
N TYR A 115 -7.94 -12.28 2.49
CA TYR A 115 -6.97 -12.99 3.31
C TYR A 115 -7.32 -12.87 4.79
N ILE A 116 -7.60 -11.66 5.26
CA ILE A 116 -7.95 -11.39 6.65
C ILE A 116 -9.22 -12.14 7.03
N ASN A 117 -10.26 -12.06 6.19
CA ASN A 117 -11.53 -12.74 6.45
C ASN A 117 -11.34 -14.26 6.56
N ARG A 118 -10.52 -14.84 5.69
CA ARG A 118 -10.21 -16.27 5.71
C ARG A 118 -9.49 -16.66 7.01
N LYS A 119 -8.50 -15.86 7.43
CA LYS A 119 -7.76 -16.13 8.66
C LYS A 119 -8.64 -16.06 9.90
N ILE A 120 -9.50 -15.06 9.97
CA ILE A 120 -10.44 -14.94 11.10
C ILE A 120 -11.38 -16.14 11.13
N ARG A 121 -11.92 -16.56 9.99
CA ARG A 121 -12.81 -17.70 9.89
C ARG A 121 -12.11 -18.99 10.31
N ASP A 122 -10.86 -19.21 9.86
CA ASP A 122 -10.08 -20.39 10.21
C ASP A 122 -9.78 -20.43 11.72
N GLN A 123 -9.50 -19.30 12.34
CA GLN A 123 -9.28 -19.21 13.78
C GLN A 123 -10.54 -19.51 14.57
N ASN A 124 -11.71 -19.14 14.07
CA ASN A 124 -12.99 -19.32 14.76
C ASN A 124 -13.65 -20.66 14.45
N GLY A 125 -13.25 -21.32 13.37
CA GLY A 125 -13.88 -22.54 12.88
C GLY A 125 -13.24 -23.85 13.30
N SER A 126 -12.17 -23.79 14.08
CA SER A 126 -11.45 -25.00 14.49
C SER A 126 -11.86 -25.52 15.87
#